data_5195f670926f174bb769cba3ae71c235
#
_entry.id   5195f670926f174bb769cba3ae71c235
#
_cell.length_a   1.000
_cell.length_b   1.000
_cell.length_c   1.000
_cell.angle_alpha   90.00
_cell.angle_beta   90.00
_cell.angle_gamma   90.00
#
_symmetry.space_group_name_H-M   'P 1'
#
loop_
_entity.id
_entity.type
_entity.pdbx_description
1 polymer ?
#
loop_
_entity_poly.entity_id
_entity_poly.type
_entity_poly.pdbx_seq_one_letter_code
_entity_poly.pdbx_strand_id
1 'polypeptide(L)'
;ALAYRLGCGFIAARKPGKLPWRTISVKYALEYGFDALELHADAIRSGARVLVHDDLLATGGTAKAKTGLVEQLGGEVVGVAFIIELEFLKGRDTLAGYDVFSLIQY
;
A
#
# COMPACT_ATOMS: atom_id res chain seq x y z
N ALA A 1 -12.78 8.10 2.98
CA ALA A 1 -13.46 8.89 1.93
C ALA A 1 -13.46 8.17 0.59
N LEU A 2 -12.31 7.70 0.12
CA LEU A 2 -12.20 6.98 -1.17
C LEU A 2 -13.02 5.69 -1.16
N ALA A 3 -12.93 4.89 -0.10
CA ALA A 3 -13.67 3.65 0.03
C ALA A 3 -15.18 3.89 0.00
N TYR A 4 -15.65 4.94 0.66
CA TYR A 4 -17.05 5.32 0.64
C TYR A 4 -17.54 5.66 -0.78
N ARG A 5 -16.76 6.45 -1.51
CA ARG A 5 -17.11 6.84 -2.89
C ARG A 5 -17.11 5.66 -3.85
N LEU A 6 -16.22 4.71 -3.65
CA LEU A 6 -16.16 3.50 -4.48
C LEU A 6 -17.15 2.42 -4.05
N GLY A 7 -17.79 2.57 -2.90
CA GLY A 7 -18.73 1.57 -2.38
C GLY A 7 -18.06 0.27 -1.98
N CYS A 8 -16.80 0.31 -1.56
CA CYS A 8 -16.04 -0.87 -1.16
C CYS A 8 -15.62 -0.82 0.31
N GLY A 9 -15.06 -1.91 0.80
CA GLY A 9 -14.52 -1.99 2.16
C GLY A 9 -13.23 -1.18 2.32
N PHE A 10 -12.85 -0.97 3.57
CA PHE A 10 -11.63 -0.24 3.92
C PHE A 10 -10.77 -1.11 4.85
N ILE A 11 -9.47 -1.16 4.55
CA ILE A 11 -8.48 -1.91 5.33
C ILE A 11 -7.32 -0.99 5.63
N ALA A 12 -6.94 -0.89 6.91
CA ALA A 12 -5.82 -0.06 7.34
C ALA A 12 -4.52 -0.85 7.38
N ALA A 13 -3.49 -0.36 6.69
CA ALA A 13 -2.11 -0.81 6.88
C ALA A 13 -1.43 0.17 7.83
N ARG A 14 -0.87 -0.33 8.91
CA ARG A 14 -0.35 0.50 9.99
C ARG A 14 1.07 0.08 10.35
N LYS A 15 1.79 0.98 11.03
CA LYS A 15 3.08 0.64 11.63
C LYS A 15 2.88 -0.44 12.72
N PRO A 16 3.91 -1.28 12.98
CA PRO A 16 3.80 -2.35 13.97
C PRO A 16 3.35 -1.84 15.34
N GLY A 17 2.49 -2.62 16.00
CA GLY A 17 1.96 -2.28 17.31
C GLY A 17 0.75 -1.35 17.30
N LYS A 18 0.28 -0.93 16.14
CA LYS A 18 -0.89 -0.03 16.02
C LYS A 18 -2.20 -0.77 15.79
N LEU A 19 -2.15 -2.07 15.50
CA LEU A 19 -3.33 -2.89 15.27
C LEU A 19 -3.55 -3.84 16.45
N PRO A 20 -4.82 -4.02 16.90
CA PRO A 20 -5.11 -4.74 18.15
C PRO A 20 -5.29 -6.25 18.00
N TRP A 21 -5.11 -6.84 16.85
CA TRP A 21 -5.37 -8.25 16.59
C TRP A 21 -4.20 -8.91 15.88
N ARG A 22 -4.35 -10.19 15.51
CA ARG A 22 -3.33 -10.93 14.77
C ARG A 22 -3.02 -10.21 13.47
N THR A 23 -1.74 -9.96 13.21
CA THR A 23 -1.28 -9.20 12.05
C THR A 23 -0.21 -9.97 11.30
N ILE A 24 0.01 -9.58 10.04
CA ILE A 24 1.21 -9.89 9.29
C ILE A 24 1.94 -8.60 9.02
N SER A 25 3.27 -8.66 8.90
CA SER A 25 4.08 -7.48 8.70
C SER A 25 5.12 -7.70 7.61
N VAL A 26 5.62 -6.61 7.06
CA VAL A 26 6.75 -6.59 6.13
C VAL A 26 7.64 -5.40 6.46
N LYS A 27 8.95 -5.63 6.42
CA LYS A 27 9.95 -4.57 6.54
C LYS A 27 10.30 -4.04 5.16
N TYR A 28 10.55 -2.74 5.06
CA TYR A 28 10.97 -2.12 3.81
C TYR A 28 12.04 -1.07 4.08
N ALA A 29 12.91 -0.87 3.09
CA ALA A 29 14.00 0.07 3.20
C ALA A 29 13.52 1.50 3.03
N LEU A 30 14.01 2.38 3.89
CA LEU A 30 13.89 3.82 3.77
C LEU A 30 15.25 4.43 3.45
N GLU A 31 15.27 5.71 3.09
CA GLU A 31 16.51 6.44 2.87
C GLU A 31 17.42 6.43 4.12
N TYR A 32 16.84 6.44 5.31
CA TYR A 32 17.53 6.52 6.59
C TYR A 32 17.47 5.25 7.43
N GLY A 33 17.16 4.10 6.82
CA GLY A 33 17.07 2.84 7.55
C GLY A 33 15.93 1.96 7.05
N PHE A 34 15.23 1.33 7.98
CA PHE A 34 14.12 0.42 7.67
C PHE A 34 12.89 0.83 8.45
N ASP A 35 11.74 0.61 7.84
CA ASP A 35 10.45 0.71 8.52
C ASP A 35 9.69 -0.59 8.28
N ALA A 36 8.51 -0.71 8.88
CA ALA A 36 7.67 -1.88 8.73
C ALA A 36 6.21 -1.47 8.70
N LEU A 37 5.41 -2.28 8.02
CA LEU A 37 3.96 -2.13 7.99
C LEU A 37 3.32 -3.46 8.33
N GLU A 38 2.12 -3.41 8.87
CA GLU A 38 1.34 -4.60 9.14
C GLU A 38 -0.12 -4.44 8.78
N LEU A 39 -0.74 -5.59 8.46
CA LEU A 39 -2.18 -5.73 8.24
C LEU A 39 -2.72 -6.77 9.21
N HIS A 40 -4.01 -6.71 9.50
CA HIS A 40 -4.69 -7.84 10.14
C HIS A 40 -4.56 -9.08 9.25
N ALA A 41 -4.24 -10.23 9.87
CA ALA A 41 -4.00 -11.47 9.14
C ALA A 41 -5.24 -11.97 8.38
N ASP A 42 -6.44 -11.58 8.80
CA ASP A 42 -7.72 -11.94 8.20
C ASP A 42 -8.37 -10.80 7.41
N ALA A 43 -7.61 -9.73 7.12
CA ALA A 43 -8.15 -8.53 6.49
C ALA A 43 -8.61 -8.76 5.04
N ILE A 44 -7.98 -9.70 4.33
CA ILE A 44 -8.18 -9.90 2.89
C ILE A 44 -8.54 -11.35 2.64
N ARG A 45 -9.63 -11.57 1.89
CA ARG A 45 -9.98 -12.87 1.37
C ARG A 45 -9.07 -13.23 0.21
N SER A 46 -8.70 -14.51 0.08
CA SER A 46 -7.96 -14.99 -1.08
C SER A 46 -8.73 -14.66 -2.37
N GLY A 47 -8.06 -14.07 -3.33
CA GLY A 47 -8.64 -13.64 -4.60
C GLY A 47 -9.34 -12.29 -4.56
N ALA A 48 -9.41 -11.62 -3.41
CA ALA A 48 -10.03 -10.30 -3.31
C ALA A 48 -9.27 -9.28 -4.15
N ARG A 49 -10.01 -8.41 -4.84
CA ARG A 49 -9.44 -7.31 -5.63
C ARG A 49 -9.24 -6.12 -4.73
N VAL A 50 -8.00 -5.62 -4.67
CA VAL A 50 -7.59 -4.58 -3.72
C VAL A 50 -6.97 -3.41 -4.45
N LEU A 51 -7.48 -2.21 -4.17
CA LEU A 51 -6.83 -0.96 -4.55
C LEU A 51 -5.96 -0.51 -3.37
N VAL A 52 -4.67 -0.40 -3.61
CA VAL A 52 -3.72 0.13 -2.61
C VAL A 52 -3.70 1.65 -2.74
N HIS A 53 -3.83 2.35 -1.61
CA HIS A 53 -3.89 3.80 -1.60
C HIS A 53 -2.97 4.37 -0.52
N ASP A 54 -2.33 5.49 -0.87
CA ASP A 54 -1.58 6.31 0.08
C ASP A 54 -1.69 7.78 -0.34
N ASP A 55 -1.31 8.69 0.54
CA ASP A 55 -1.35 10.12 0.23
C ASP A 55 -0.18 10.54 -0.67
N LEU A 56 1.00 10.00 -0.45
CA LEU A 56 2.22 10.44 -1.14
C LEU A 56 3.00 9.27 -1.75
N LEU A 57 3.32 9.39 -3.04
CA LEU A 57 4.31 8.54 -3.68
C LEU A 57 5.65 9.28 -3.72
N ALA A 58 6.58 8.88 -2.86
CA ALA A 58 7.96 9.35 -2.85
C ALA A 58 8.86 8.31 -3.52
N THR A 59 9.55 7.48 -2.75
CA THR A 59 10.42 6.43 -3.30
C THR A 59 9.66 5.16 -3.70
N GLY A 60 8.43 5.01 -3.21
CA GLY A 60 7.60 3.84 -3.49
C GLY A 60 7.74 2.69 -2.51
N GLY A 61 8.63 2.81 -1.52
CA GLY A 61 8.89 1.72 -0.57
C GLY A 61 7.68 1.34 0.27
N THR A 62 6.96 2.33 0.79
CA THR A 62 5.75 2.11 1.59
C THR A 62 4.66 1.44 0.76
N ALA A 63 4.42 1.93 -0.45
CA ALA A 63 3.40 1.35 -1.32
C ALA A 63 3.77 -0.07 -1.76
N LYS A 64 5.04 -0.32 -2.06
CA LYS A 64 5.50 -1.67 -2.38
C LYS A 64 5.31 -2.63 -1.20
N ALA A 65 5.56 -2.16 0.01
CA ALA A 65 5.31 -2.95 1.21
C ALA A 65 3.83 -3.30 1.35
N LYS A 66 2.93 -2.35 1.08
CA LYS A 66 1.48 -2.58 1.09
C LYS A 66 1.07 -3.61 0.04
N THR A 67 1.57 -3.49 -1.20
CA THR A 67 1.26 -4.47 -2.25
C THR A 67 1.73 -5.86 -1.88
N GLY A 68 2.93 -5.97 -1.29
CA GLY A 68 3.46 -7.24 -0.82
C GLY A 68 2.61 -7.88 0.26
N LEU A 69 2.10 -7.10 1.21
CA LEU A 69 1.20 -7.60 2.25
C LEU A 69 -0.12 -8.12 1.66
N VAL A 70 -0.70 -7.38 0.72
CA VAL A 70 -1.93 -7.80 0.03
C VAL A 70 -1.73 -9.14 -0.67
N GLU A 71 -0.65 -9.26 -1.42
CA GLU A 71 -0.34 -10.48 -2.17
C GLU A 71 -0.02 -11.65 -1.24
N GLN A 72 0.65 -11.39 -0.12
CA GLN A 72 0.94 -12.40 0.89
C GLN A 72 -0.35 -12.99 1.50
N LEU A 73 -1.40 -12.20 1.61
CA LEU A 73 -2.72 -12.64 2.07
C LEU A 73 -3.57 -13.28 0.96
N GLY A 74 -3.05 -13.35 -0.26
CA GLY A 74 -3.75 -13.94 -1.40
C GLY A 74 -4.65 -12.97 -2.14
N GLY A 75 -4.55 -11.67 -1.89
CA GLY A 75 -5.29 -10.66 -2.62
C GLY A 75 -4.65 -10.33 -3.97
N GLU A 76 -5.45 -9.73 -4.85
CA GLU A 76 -5.01 -9.22 -6.14
C GLU A 76 -4.94 -7.69 -6.10
N VAL A 77 -3.77 -7.11 -6.33
CA VAL A 77 -3.61 -5.65 -6.41
C VAL A 77 -4.08 -5.21 -7.79
N VAL A 78 -5.19 -4.49 -7.84
CA VAL A 78 -5.76 -3.99 -9.09
C VAL A 78 -5.22 -2.64 -9.50
N GLY A 79 -4.58 -1.93 -8.59
CA GLY A 79 -3.95 -0.64 -8.85
C GLY A 79 -3.39 -0.05 -7.58
N VAL A 80 -2.59 1.01 -7.74
CA VAL A 80 -1.99 1.77 -6.64
C VAL A 80 -2.26 3.25 -6.90
N ALA A 81 -2.94 3.91 -5.98
CA ALA A 81 -3.39 5.28 -6.16
C ALA A 81 -2.81 6.21 -5.09
N PHE A 82 -2.43 7.41 -5.51
CA PHE A 82 -1.87 8.43 -4.63
C PHE A 82 -2.54 9.78 -4.87
N ILE A 83 -2.52 10.63 -3.86
CA ILE A 83 -2.91 12.02 -4.01
C ILE A 83 -1.78 12.80 -4.67
N ILE A 84 -0.56 12.67 -4.16
CA ILE A 84 0.62 13.42 -4.63
C ILE A 84 1.72 12.44 -5.04
N GLU A 85 2.36 12.74 -6.16
CA GLU A 85 3.55 12.01 -6.62
C GLU A 85 4.72 12.97 -6.76
N LEU A 86 5.87 12.60 -6.17
CA LEU A 86 7.15 13.29 -6.36
C LEU A 86 7.93 12.57 -7.45
N GLU A 87 7.78 13.02 -8.69
CA GLU A 87 8.29 12.30 -9.87
C GLU A 87 9.82 12.16 -9.85
N PHE A 88 10.52 13.14 -9.30
CA PHE A 88 11.98 13.13 -9.25
C PHE A 88 12.55 11.98 -8.39
N LEU A 89 11.77 11.39 -7.51
CA LEU A 89 12.16 10.24 -6.70
C LEU A 89 11.91 8.90 -7.39
N LYS A 90 11.25 8.91 -8.55
CA LYS A 90 11.03 7.73 -9.40
C LYS A 90 10.36 6.57 -8.68
N GLY A 91 9.38 6.87 -7.82
CA GLY A 91 8.65 5.85 -7.07
C GLY A 91 7.92 4.85 -7.95
N ARG A 92 7.53 5.25 -9.17
CA ARG A 92 6.90 4.33 -10.13
C ARG A 92 7.82 3.18 -10.54
N ASP A 93 9.13 3.40 -10.58
CA ASP A 93 10.09 2.33 -10.89
C ASP A 93 10.04 1.23 -9.82
N THR A 94 9.86 1.61 -8.56
CA THR A 94 9.69 0.68 -7.44
C THR A 94 8.40 -0.12 -7.56
N LEU A 95 7.37 0.45 -8.19
CA LEU A 95 6.06 -0.15 -8.39
C LEU A 95 5.88 -0.72 -9.81
N ALA A 96 6.97 -1.05 -10.49
CA ALA A 96 6.91 -1.65 -11.82
C ALA A 96 6.05 -2.92 -11.80
N GLY A 97 5.16 -3.06 -12.79
CA GLY A 97 4.21 -4.16 -12.87
C GLY A 97 2.83 -3.85 -12.30
N TYR A 98 2.66 -2.71 -11.65
CA TYR A 98 1.35 -2.26 -11.14
C TYR A 98 0.87 -1.04 -11.92
N ASP A 99 -0.45 -0.90 -12.04
CA ASP A 99 -1.06 0.32 -12.52
C ASP A 99 -1.00 1.38 -11.42
N VAL A 100 -0.29 2.47 -11.68
CA VAL A 100 -0.08 3.55 -10.71
C VAL A 100 -0.80 4.81 -11.18
N PHE A 101 -1.58 5.39 -10.29
CA PHE A 101 -2.33 6.61 -10.53
C PHE A 101 -2.01 7.66 -9.47
N SER A 102 -1.85 8.90 -9.87
CA SER A 102 -1.68 10.03 -8.95
C SER A 102 -2.48 11.24 -9.44
N LEU A 103 -3.00 12.03 -8.50
CA LEU A 103 -3.78 13.22 -8.83
C LEU A 103 -2.90 14.41 -9.16
N ILE A 104 -1.84 14.63 -8.37
CA ILE A 104 -0.94 15.78 -8.49
C ILE A 104 0.49 15.28 -8.59
N GLN A 105 1.24 15.77 -9.57
CA GLN A 105 2.63 15.38 -9.82
C GLN A 105 3.53 16.60 -9.68
N TYR A 106 4.62 16.43 -8.97
CA TYR A 106 5.66 17.44 -8.83
C TYR A 106 6.99 16.98 -9.38
#